data_1674bb57f84b743ef72b18c4851e8e60
#
_entry.id   1674bb57f84b743ef72b18c4851e8e60
#
_cell.length_a   1.000
_cell.length_b   1.000
_cell.length_c   1.000
_cell.angle_alpha   90.00
_cell.angle_beta   90.00
_cell.angle_gamma   90.00
#
_symmetry.space_group_name_H-M   'P 1'
#
loop_
_entity.id
_entity.type
_entity.pdbx_description
1 polymer ?
#
loop_
_entity_poly.entity_id
_entity_poly.type
_entity_poly.pdbx_seq_one_letter_code
_entity_poly.pdbx_strand_id
1 'polypeptide(L)'
;MKSLRDGIISFIGNTPLMRLSQAVRGKYRRFAKLEGYNPGGRIKDRPALEIIRDAIDNHQIDQNTVVIESSSGNMGIGLAQVCCYLGLRFICVVDSKITPQNLQLLKTYKAEIEIVTVPDSANGDLLQARINRAHSISKEITNSFWANQYANLSNARAHLRTMDEIFDALAGEVDYLFCAASSCGTIRGCADYLRQKGIRRTKIYVADSPGSIIFGGMRGPRLVPGHGAGIRPTLYQDNLADRSIHVTDFDCVMGCRLLLSTEALLVGGSSGGVFMAMNKVSDEIERDASCVMLFPDRGERYLDTIFSESWVQANFEDIPAGTDSAESLTSISLRQVQQHRDPIINLVGSS
;
A
#
# COMPACT_ATOMS: atom_id res chain seq x y z
N MET A 1 -1.13 -28.11 12.42
CA MET A 1 -0.92 -26.66 12.15
C MET A 1 -1.04 -25.88 13.46
N LYS A 2 -0.27 -24.80 13.66
CA LYS A 2 -0.42 -23.92 14.83
C LYS A 2 -1.72 -23.16 14.76
N SER A 3 -2.24 -22.71 15.93
CA SER A 3 -3.47 -21.91 15.98
C SER A 3 -3.27 -20.53 15.34
N LEU A 4 -4.25 -20.08 14.58
CA LEU A 4 -4.29 -18.72 14.01
C LEU A 4 -4.66 -17.64 15.04
N ARG A 5 -5.00 -18.04 16.27
CA ARG A 5 -5.40 -17.14 17.36
C ARG A 5 -4.28 -16.86 18.35
N ASP A 6 -3.11 -17.49 18.16
CA ASP A 6 -2.00 -17.43 19.10
C ASP A 6 -0.73 -16.87 18.44
N GLY A 7 0.24 -16.53 19.27
CA GLY A 7 1.55 -16.06 18.84
C GLY A 7 1.51 -14.73 18.10
N ILE A 8 2.55 -14.46 17.34
CA ILE A 8 2.78 -13.15 16.71
C ILE A 8 1.68 -12.74 15.73
N ILE A 9 1.05 -13.71 15.05
CA ILE A 9 0.01 -13.42 14.06
C ILE A 9 -1.32 -12.96 14.69
N SER A 10 -1.57 -13.26 15.97
CA SER A 10 -2.75 -12.76 16.70
C SER A 10 -2.72 -11.26 16.96
N PHE A 11 -1.54 -10.65 16.86
CA PHE A 11 -1.35 -9.20 17.00
C PHE A 11 -1.54 -8.41 15.70
N ILE A 12 -1.83 -9.10 14.59
CA ILE A 12 -2.13 -8.44 13.31
C ILE A 12 -3.49 -7.71 13.43
N GLY A 13 -3.48 -6.42 13.15
CA GLY A 13 -4.62 -5.54 13.33
C GLY A 13 -4.53 -4.70 14.61
N ASN A 14 -5.61 -4.02 14.96
CA ASN A 14 -5.72 -3.09 16.08
C ASN A 14 -4.56 -2.06 16.08
N THR A 15 -4.18 -1.60 14.89
CA THR A 15 -3.10 -0.63 14.72
C THR A 15 -3.53 0.76 15.23
N PRO A 16 -2.59 1.59 15.71
CA PRO A 16 -2.93 2.91 16.22
C PRO A 16 -3.58 3.81 15.17
N LEU A 17 -4.54 4.62 15.60
CA LEU A 17 -5.04 5.78 14.88
C LEU A 17 -4.51 7.03 15.57
N MET A 18 -3.59 7.75 14.93
CA MET A 18 -2.92 8.91 15.50
C MET A 18 -3.46 10.21 14.89
N ARG A 19 -3.74 11.20 15.72
CA ARG A 19 -4.04 12.56 15.25
C ARG A 19 -2.74 13.27 14.89
N LEU A 20 -2.64 13.80 13.66
CA LEU A 20 -1.55 14.66 13.24
C LEU A 20 -1.83 16.09 13.72
N SER A 21 -0.86 16.70 14.39
CA SER A 21 -1.05 18.02 15.02
C SER A 21 -0.22 19.12 14.37
N GLN A 22 0.90 18.77 13.73
CA GLN A 22 1.92 19.74 13.33
C GLN A 22 2.17 19.78 11.81
N ALA A 23 1.92 18.71 11.09
CA ALA A 23 2.35 18.56 9.70
C ALA A 23 1.75 19.58 8.72
N VAL A 24 0.59 20.13 8.99
CA VAL A 24 -0.02 21.23 8.19
C VAL A 24 -1.05 22.00 9.03
N ARG A 25 -1.11 23.31 8.90
CA ARG A 25 -2.21 24.13 9.46
C ARG A 25 -3.44 24.00 8.56
N GLY A 26 -4.56 23.55 9.09
CA GLY A 26 -5.81 23.40 8.33
C GLY A 26 -7.04 23.47 9.19
N LYS A 27 -8.19 23.64 8.55
CA LYS A 27 -9.49 23.84 9.18
C LYS A 27 -10.19 22.52 9.51
N TYR A 28 -9.52 21.36 9.35
CA TYR A 28 -10.07 20.01 9.49
C TYR A 28 -9.16 19.13 10.35
N ARG A 29 -9.72 18.03 10.86
CA ARG A 29 -9.02 17.04 11.71
C ARG A 29 -8.29 16.03 10.83
N ARG A 30 -7.04 15.71 11.13
CA ARG A 30 -6.21 14.75 10.38
C ARG A 30 -5.80 13.60 11.26
N PHE A 31 -6.00 12.39 10.73
CA PHE A 31 -5.64 11.17 11.42
C PHE A 31 -4.83 10.27 10.50
N ALA A 32 -3.84 9.60 11.06
CA ALA A 32 -3.04 8.57 10.39
C ALA A 32 -3.33 7.20 11.02
N LYS A 33 -3.82 6.26 10.23
CA LYS A 33 -3.92 4.86 10.61
C LYS A 33 -2.58 4.20 10.35
N LEU A 34 -1.85 3.88 11.41
CA LEU A 34 -0.46 3.47 11.37
C LEU A 34 -0.33 1.95 11.14
N GLU A 35 -0.52 1.50 9.91
CA GLU A 35 -0.48 0.08 9.54
C GLU A 35 0.94 -0.51 9.65
N GLY A 36 1.97 0.32 9.73
CA GLY A 36 3.33 -0.07 10.08
C GLY A 36 3.50 -0.67 11.48
N TYR A 37 2.48 -0.59 12.34
CA TYR A 37 2.47 -1.20 13.67
C TYR A 37 1.94 -2.64 13.70
N ASN A 38 1.51 -3.18 12.57
CA ASN A 38 1.36 -4.63 12.47
C ASN A 38 2.71 -5.32 12.76
N PRO A 39 2.73 -6.56 13.26
CA PRO A 39 3.96 -7.28 13.66
C PRO A 39 5.04 -7.36 12.57
N GLY A 40 4.63 -7.48 11.31
CA GLY A 40 5.56 -7.47 10.18
C GLY A 40 5.92 -6.07 9.68
N GLY A 41 5.38 -5.01 10.31
CA GLY A 41 5.67 -3.62 9.97
C GLY A 41 4.92 -3.08 8.75
N ARG A 42 3.75 -3.67 8.38
CA ARG A 42 3.06 -3.29 7.14
C ARG A 42 1.58 -3.66 7.10
N ILE A 43 0.82 -2.93 6.28
CA ILE A 43 -0.60 -3.18 6.02
C ILE A 43 -0.87 -4.57 5.42
N LYS A 44 0.10 -5.14 4.69
CA LYS A 44 -0.03 -6.43 4.01
C LYS A 44 -0.01 -7.64 4.94
N ASP A 45 0.32 -7.45 6.22
CA ASP A 45 0.18 -8.50 7.23
C ASP A 45 -1.29 -8.92 7.36
N ARG A 46 -2.23 -7.96 7.27
CA ARG A 46 -3.67 -8.23 7.34
C ARG A 46 -4.16 -9.15 6.21
N PRO A 47 -3.99 -8.79 4.92
CA PRO A 47 -4.43 -9.68 3.85
C PRO A 47 -3.61 -10.97 3.77
N ALA A 48 -2.33 -10.99 4.15
CA ALA A 48 -1.56 -12.23 4.21
C ALA A 48 -2.18 -13.23 5.20
N LEU A 49 -2.55 -12.77 6.40
CA LEU A 49 -3.24 -13.60 7.39
C LEU A 49 -4.63 -14.02 6.90
N GLU A 50 -5.41 -13.09 6.36
CA GLU A 50 -6.79 -13.36 5.94
C GLU A 50 -6.87 -14.35 4.77
N ILE A 51 -5.97 -14.23 3.78
CA ILE A 51 -5.88 -15.17 2.66
C ILE A 51 -5.58 -16.59 3.16
N ILE A 52 -4.61 -16.73 4.07
CA ILE A 52 -4.26 -18.06 4.61
C ILE A 52 -5.36 -18.61 5.51
N ARG A 53 -5.98 -17.76 6.35
CA ARG A 53 -7.11 -18.16 7.20
C ARG A 53 -8.26 -18.69 6.36
N ASP A 54 -8.71 -17.92 5.38
CA ASP A 54 -9.80 -18.27 4.49
C ASP A 54 -9.51 -19.59 3.75
N ALA A 55 -8.29 -19.77 3.28
CA ALA A 55 -7.89 -21.00 2.59
C ALA A 55 -7.85 -22.23 3.53
N ILE A 56 -7.46 -22.07 4.79
CA ILE A 56 -7.53 -23.12 5.81
C ILE A 56 -8.98 -23.46 6.14
N ASP A 57 -9.81 -22.45 6.39
CA ASP A 57 -11.23 -22.61 6.75
C ASP A 57 -12.03 -23.29 5.61
N ASN A 58 -11.63 -23.06 4.36
CA ASN A 58 -12.20 -23.69 3.16
C ASN A 58 -11.48 -24.99 2.75
N HIS A 59 -10.62 -25.56 3.59
CA HIS A 59 -9.89 -26.81 3.32
C HIS A 59 -9.00 -26.80 2.06
N GLN A 60 -8.56 -25.61 1.62
CA GLN A 60 -7.64 -25.45 0.48
C GLN A 60 -6.16 -25.57 0.88
N ILE A 61 -5.87 -25.43 2.17
CA ILE A 61 -4.53 -25.56 2.76
C ILE A 61 -4.54 -26.57 3.88
N ASP A 62 -3.65 -27.55 3.79
CA ASP A 62 -3.28 -28.47 4.85
C ASP A 62 -1.81 -28.26 5.29
N GLN A 63 -1.30 -29.16 6.18
CA GLN A 63 0.06 -29.07 6.71
C GLN A 63 1.17 -29.24 5.63
N ASN A 64 0.84 -29.89 4.52
CA ASN A 64 1.77 -30.22 3.44
C ASN A 64 1.63 -29.31 2.23
N THR A 65 0.68 -28.39 2.25
CA THR A 65 0.43 -27.47 1.14
C THR A 65 1.57 -26.49 0.97
N VAL A 66 2.01 -26.28 -0.27
CA VAL A 66 2.98 -25.25 -0.64
C VAL A 66 2.24 -23.98 -1.01
N VAL A 67 2.43 -22.91 -0.24
CA VAL A 67 1.88 -21.60 -0.55
C VAL A 67 2.76 -20.90 -1.59
N ILE A 68 2.17 -20.25 -2.58
CA ILE A 68 2.88 -19.59 -3.68
C ILE A 68 2.34 -18.16 -3.81
N GLU A 69 3.23 -17.18 -4.03
CA GLU A 69 2.83 -15.80 -4.33
C GLU A 69 3.86 -15.10 -5.20
N SER A 70 3.37 -14.18 -6.02
CA SER A 70 4.18 -13.24 -6.81
C SER A 70 4.30 -11.90 -6.08
N SER A 71 5.41 -11.66 -5.36
CA SER A 71 5.59 -10.38 -4.69
C SER A 71 7.05 -10.09 -4.33
N SER A 72 7.64 -9.03 -4.89
CA SER A 72 8.95 -8.50 -4.47
C SER A 72 8.85 -7.53 -3.27
N GLY A 73 7.64 -7.37 -2.68
CA GLY A 73 7.37 -6.35 -1.66
C GLY A 73 6.60 -6.88 -0.45
N ASN A 74 5.76 -6.00 0.10
CA ASN A 74 5.08 -6.18 1.39
C ASN A 74 4.24 -7.46 1.51
N MET A 75 3.56 -7.90 0.44
CA MET A 75 2.71 -9.10 0.49
C MET A 75 3.56 -10.37 0.64
N GLY A 76 4.64 -10.50 -0.14
CA GLY A 76 5.52 -11.66 -0.04
C GLY A 76 6.08 -11.84 1.36
N ILE A 77 6.52 -10.74 1.99
CA ILE A 77 7.06 -10.79 3.35
C ILE A 77 5.96 -11.11 4.39
N GLY A 78 4.74 -10.55 4.21
CA GLY A 78 3.60 -10.87 5.09
C GLY A 78 3.24 -12.36 5.03
N LEU A 79 3.15 -12.93 3.82
CA LEU A 79 2.91 -14.36 3.63
C LEU A 79 4.06 -15.21 4.18
N ALA A 80 5.32 -14.80 3.95
CA ALA A 80 6.47 -15.49 4.51
C ALA A 80 6.42 -15.57 6.05
N GLN A 81 6.02 -14.48 6.72
CA GLN A 81 5.84 -14.45 8.18
C GLN A 81 4.73 -15.41 8.64
N VAL A 82 3.57 -15.36 8.00
CA VAL A 82 2.43 -16.23 8.35
C VAL A 82 2.76 -17.70 8.10
N CYS A 83 3.33 -18.03 6.94
CA CYS A 83 3.73 -19.39 6.60
C CYS A 83 4.83 -19.91 7.55
N CYS A 84 5.83 -19.09 7.87
CA CYS A 84 6.89 -19.45 8.83
C CYS A 84 6.30 -19.78 10.21
N TYR A 85 5.32 -18.97 10.69
CA TYR A 85 4.65 -19.24 11.96
C TYR A 85 3.87 -20.56 11.93
N LEU A 86 3.13 -20.83 10.86
CA LEU A 86 2.30 -22.01 10.70
C LEU A 86 3.10 -23.28 10.36
N GLY A 87 4.36 -23.17 9.97
CA GLY A 87 5.19 -24.26 9.49
C GLY A 87 4.85 -24.71 8.06
N LEU A 88 4.28 -23.82 7.24
CA LEU A 88 3.97 -24.06 5.83
C LEU A 88 5.18 -23.70 4.94
N ARG A 89 5.38 -24.47 3.88
CA ARG A 89 6.32 -24.11 2.81
C ARG A 89 5.76 -22.90 2.05
N PHE A 90 6.64 -21.97 1.70
CA PHE A 90 6.27 -20.78 0.95
C PHE A 90 7.27 -20.51 -0.18
N ILE A 91 6.80 -20.45 -1.42
CA ILE A 91 7.56 -20.04 -2.59
C ILE A 91 7.16 -18.62 -2.96
N CYS A 92 8.14 -17.72 -2.91
CA CYS A 92 7.96 -16.32 -3.28
C CYS A 92 8.60 -16.04 -4.64
N VAL A 93 7.79 -15.75 -5.65
CA VAL A 93 8.27 -15.35 -6.97
C VAL A 93 8.55 -13.85 -6.98
N VAL A 94 9.79 -13.49 -7.15
CA VAL A 94 10.29 -12.11 -7.14
C VAL A 94 10.88 -11.73 -8.49
N ASP A 95 11.13 -10.44 -8.73
CA ASP A 95 11.87 -10.00 -9.89
C ASP A 95 13.26 -9.46 -9.54
N SER A 96 14.08 -9.19 -10.56
CA SER A 96 15.44 -8.68 -10.41
C SER A 96 15.53 -7.29 -9.76
N LYS A 97 14.41 -6.58 -9.59
CA LYS A 97 14.33 -5.26 -8.95
C LYS A 97 14.01 -5.34 -7.45
N ILE A 98 13.92 -6.56 -6.89
CA ILE A 98 13.72 -6.71 -5.44
C ILE A 98 14.86 -6.06 -4.66
N THR A 99 14.52 -5.29 -3.62
CA THR A 99 15.56 -4.68 -2.78
C THR A 99 16.31 -5.74 -1.97
N PRO A 100 17.62 -5.54 -1.71
CA PRO A 100 18.40 -6.46 -0.87
C PRO A 100 17.76 -6.72 0.49
N GLN A 101 17.17 -5.70 1.11
CA GLN A 101 16.49 -5.81 2.40
C GLN A 101 15.27 -6.72 2.33
N ASN A 102 14.43 -6.58 1.30
CA ASN A 102 13.26 -7.45 1.13
C ASN A 102 13.65 -8.89 0.85
N LEU A 103 14.67 -9.10 0.02
CA LEU A 103 15.20 -10.44 -0.27
C LEU A 103 15.72 -11.11 0.99
N GLN A 104 16.46 -10.36 1.82
CA GLN A 104 16.99 -10.85 3.09
C GLN A 104 15.88 -11.22 4.07
N LEU A 105 14.81 -10.40 4.18
CA LEU A 105 13.65 -10.69 5.02
C LEU A 105 12.93 -11.96 4.57
N LEU A 106 12.69 -12.15 3.28
CA LEU A 106 12.08 -13.37 2.74
C LEU A 106 12.91 -14.61 3.11
N LYS A 107 14.23 -14.56 2.92
CA LYS A 107 15.15 -15.65 3.30
C LYS A 107 15.14 -15.92 4.81
N THR A 108 15.09 -14.87 5.63
CA THR A 108 15.05 -14.99 7.10
C THR A 108 13.78 -15.70 7.56
N TYR A 109 12.65 -15.45 6.90
CA TYR A 109 11.38 -16.19 7.11
C TYR A 109 11.34 -17.55 6.41
N LYS A 110 12.47 -18.02 5.85
CA LYS A 110 12.60 -19.33 5.18
C LYS A 110 11.75 -19.49 3.92
N ALA A 111 11.40 -18.38 3.25
CA ALA A 111 10.77 -18.47 1.94
C ALA A 111 11.74 -19.04 0.89
N GLU A 112 11.25 -19.93 0.06
CA GLU A 112 11.93 -20.36 -1.16
C GLU A 112 11.78 -19.25 -2.21
N ILE A 113 12.89 -18.84 -2.83
CA ILE A 113 12.90 -17.68 -3.72
C ILE A 113 13.04 -18.13 -5.18
N GLU A 114 12.10 -17.74 -6.00
CA GLU A 114 12.14 -17.88 -7.45
C GLU A 114 12.33 -16.50 -8.06
N ILE A 115 13.41 -16.29 -8.85
CA ILE A 115 13.75 -14.98 -9.42
C ILE A 115 13.42 -14.94 -10.90
N VAL A 116 12.54 -14.03 -11.29
CA VAL A 116 12.22 -13.74 -12.69
C VAL A 116 13.07 -12.56 -13.16
N THR A 117 13.88 -12.80 -14.20
CA THR A 117 14.78 -11.81 -14.79
C THR A 117 14.33 -11.33 -16.16
N VAL A 118 13.50 -12.13 -16.85
CA VAL A 118 13.01 -11.84 -18.20
C VAL A 118 11.60 -11.26 -18.10
N PRO A 119 11.37 -10.06 -18.64
CA PRO A 119 10.04 -9.48 -18.71
C PRO A 119 9.08 -10.32 -19.56
N ASP A 120 7.78 -10.16 -19.32
CA ASP A 120 6.76 -10.78 -20.16
C ASP A 120 6.84 -10.29 -21.60
N SER A 121 6.79 -11.22 -22.56
CA SER A 121 6.99 -10.94 -23.98
C SER A 121 5.86 -10.08 -24.60
N ALA A 122 4.66 -10.11 -24.01
CA ALA A 122 3.51 -9.40 -24.55
C ALA A 122 3.50 -7.91 -24.15
N ASN A 123 4.03 -7.58 -22.97
CA ASN A 123 3.91 -6.23 -22.42
C ASN A 123 5.20 -5.64 -21.81
N GLY A 124 6.31 -6.40 -21.84
CA GLY A 124 7.59 -5.96 -21.27
C GLY A 124 7.60 -5.76 -19.75
N ASP A 125 6.64 -6.35 -19.02
CA ASP A 125 6.46 -6.11 -17.60
C ASP A 125 6.93 -7.28 -16.73
N LEU A 126 7.84 -7.01 -15.81
CA LEU A 126 8.31 -8.00 -14.83
C LEU A 126 7.19 -8.44 -13.86
N LEU A 127 6.20 -7.58 -13.57
CA LEU A 127 5.07 -7.95 -12.72
C LEU A 127 4.23 -9.03 -13.38
N GLN A 128 3.91 -8.89 -14.68
CA GLN A 128 3.14 -9.91 -15.40
C GLN A 128 3.93 -11.22 -15.50
N ALA A 129 5.24 -11.13 -15.81
CA ALA A 129 6.10 -12.31 -15.86
C ALA A 129 6.13 -13.07 -14.52
N ARG A 130 6.21 -12.37 -13.38
CA ARG A 130 6.13 -12.98 -12.05
C ARG A 130 4.80 -13.67 -11.78
N ILE A 131 3.70 -13.00 -12.15
CA ILE A 131 2.34 -13.56 -11.98
C ILE A 131 2.21 -14.85 -12.81
N ASN A 132 2.66 -14.83 -14.05
CA ASN A 132 2.66 -16.00 -14.94
C ASN A 132 3.50 -17.14 -14.36
N ARG A 133 4.69 -16.84 -13.83
CA ARG A 133 5.57 -17.85 -13.21
C ARG A 133 4.95 -18.43 -11.94
N ALA A 134 4.37 -17.61 -11.05
CA ALA A 134 3.67 -18.10 -9.86
C ALA A 134 2.51 -19.04 -10.23
N HIS A 135 1.75 -18.68 -11.27
CA HIS A 135 0.68 -19.53 -11.79
C HIS A 135 1.22 -20.85 -12.38
N SER A 136 2.35 -20.84 -13.11
CA SER A 136 2.98 -22.06 -13.61
C SER A 136 3.40 -22.98 -12.47
N ILE A 137 4.10 -22.45 -11.46
CA ILE A 137 4.52 -23.24 -10.28
C ILE A 137 3.32 -23.84 -9.57
N SER A 138 2.20 -23.11 -9.45
CA SER A 138 1.00 -23.64 -8.81
C SER A 138 0.36 -24.82 -9.58
N LYS A 139 0.61 -24.96 -10.88
CA LYS A 139 0.19 -26.12 -11.67
C LYS A 139 1.20 -27.27 -11.64
N GLU A 140 2.48 -26.95 -11.47
CA GLU A 140 3.56 -27.94 -11.38
C GLU A 140 3.52 -28.70 -10.04
N ILE A 141 3.07 -28.06 -8.95
CA ILE A 141 3.02 -28.64 -7.60
C ILE A 141 1.58 -29.05 -7.26
N THR A 142 1.32 -30.34 -7.17
CA THR A 142 -0.03 -30.91 -6.97
C THR A 142 -0.72 -30.39 -5.71
N ASN A 143 -0.03 -30.33 -4.54
CA ASN A 143 -0.58 -29.77 -3.30
C ASN A 143 -0.02 -28.36 -3.10
N SER A 144 -0.56 -27.40 -3.83
CA SER A 144 -0.16 -26.02 -3.72
C SER A 144 -1.37 -25.07 -3.65
N PHE A 145 -1.17 -23.91 -3.04
CA PHE A 145 -2.13 -22.82 -2.96
C PHE A 145 -1.50 -21.54 -3.44
N TRP A 146 -2.01 -20.98 -4.52
CA TRP A 146 -1.60 -19.65 -5.00
C TRP A 146 -2.43 -18.56 -4.33
N ALA A 147 -1.79 -17.73 -3.51
CA ALA A 147 -2.46 -16.68 -2.74
C ALA A 147 -3.09 -15.59 -3.63
N ASN A 148 -2.47 -15.28 -4.79
CA ASN A 148 -3.00 -14.41 -5.86
C ASN A 148 -3.57 -13.09 -5.35
N GLN A 149 -2.73 -12.26 -4.76
CA GLN A 149 -3.14 -10.98 -4.15
C GLN A 149 -3.90 -10.03 -5.09
N TYR A 150 -3.76 -10.18 -6.41
CA TYR A 150 -4.40 -9.31 -7.39
C TYR A 150 -5.85 -9.70 -7.73
N ALA A 151 -6.26 -10.91 -7.38
CA ALA A 151 -7.60 -11.43 -7.66
C ALA A 151 -8.32 -11.99 -6.43
N ASN A 152 -7.60 -12.37 -5.36
CA ASN A 152 -8.18 -13.00 -4.18
C ASN A 152 -8.97 -11.98 -3.33
N LEU A 153 -10.27 -12.22 -3.19
CA LEU A 153 -11.18 -11.35 -2.42
C LEU A 153 -10.85 -11.29 -0.93
N SER A 154 -10.16 -12.28 -0.36
CA SER A 154 -9.71 -12.24 1.02
C SER A 154 -8.70 -11.12 1.27
N ASN A 155 -7.96 -10.69 0.24
CA ASN A 155 -7.14 -9.48 0.30
C ASN A 155 -8.01 -8.24 0.60
N ALA A 156 -9.16 -8.10 -0.02
CA ALA A 156 -10.08 -6.99 0.24
C ALA A 156 -10.80 -7.17 1.59
N ARG A 157 -11.30 -8.37 1.90
CA ARG A 157 -12.01 -8.68 3.17
C ARG A 157 -11.19 -8.33 4.42
N ALA A 158 -9.86 -8.51 4.36
CA ALA A 158 -8.96 -8.13 5.45
C ALA A 158 -9.10 -6.66 5.89
N HIS A 159 -9.50 -5.78 4.98
CA HIS A 159 -9.63 -4.35 5.24
C HIS A 159 -11.01 -3.91 5.74
N LEU A 160 -11.99 -4.81 5.80
CA LEU A 160 -13.23 -4.56 6.56
C LEU A 160 -12.90 -4.27 8.02
N ARG A 161 -11.99 -5.07 8.61
CA ARG A 161 -11.53 -4.85 9.99
C ARG A 161 -10.72 -3.53 10.14
N THR A 162 -9.96 -3.14 9.13
CA THR A 162 -9.26 -1.84 9.14
C THR A 162 -10.27 -0.69 9.28
N MET A 163 -11.39 -0.78 8.58
CA MET A 163 -12.45 0.21 8.64
C MET A 163 -13.22 0.17 9.96
N ASP A 164 -13.54 -1.03 10.49
CA ASP A 164 -14.15 -1.15 11.83
C ASP A 164 -13.29 -0.41 12.88
N GLU A 165 -11.98 -0.68 12.91
CA GLU A 165 -11.05 -0.03 13.83
C GLU A 165 -11.02 1.50 13.69
N ILE A 166 -11.13 2.04 12.47
CA ILE A 166 -11.17 3.49 12.23
C ILE A 166 -12.49 4.08 12.69
N PHE A 167 -13.60 3.45 12.32
CA PHE A 167 -14.94 3.95 12.66
C PHE A 167 -15.20 3.87 14.17
N ASP A 168 -14.74 2.82 14.83
CA ASP A 168 -14.85 2.68 16.30
C ASP A 168 -14.04 3.80 17.00
N ALA A 169 -12.80 4.04 16.56
CA ALA A 169 -11.94 5.06 17.17
C ALA A 169 -12.45 6.50 16.99
N LEU A 170 -13.23 6.76 15.94
CA LEU A 170 -13.78 8.09 15.64
C LEU A 170 -15.29 8.18 15.85
N ALA A 171 -15.90 7.22 16.55
CA ALA A 171 -17.34 7.16 16.80
C ALA A 171 -18.18 7.33 15.51
N GLY A 172 -17.69 6.78 14.40
CA GLY A 172 -18.34 6.86 13.09
C GLY A 172 -18.11 8.17 12.32
N GLU A 173 -17.38 9.13 12.90
CA GLU A 173 -17.13 10.44 12.28
C GLU A 173 -15.94 10.41 11.31
N VAL A 174 -16.13 9.85 10.12
CA VAL A 174 -15.13 9.80 9.03
C VAL A 174 -15.72 10.44 7.79
N ASP A 175 -15.18 11.57 7.35
CA ASP A 175 -15.64 12.29 6.16
C ASP A 175 -14.81 11.95 4.95
N TYR A 176 -13.49 11.80 5.12
CA TYR A 176 -12.56 11.46 4.05
C TYR A 176 -11.63 10.33 4.47
N LEU A 177 -11.46 9.36 3.57
CA LEU A 177 -10.44 8.33 3.66
C LEU A 177 -9.46 8.48 2.52
N PHE A 178 -8.18 8.60 2.84
CA PHE A 178 -7.09 8.66 1.86
C PHE A 178 -6.28 7.37 1.91
N CYS A 179 -6.06 6.73 0.77
CA CYS A 179 -5.24 5.52 0.68
C CYS A 179 -4.46 5.47 -0.64
N ALA A 180 -3.36 4.70 -0.67
CA ALA A 180 -2.66 4.37 -1.89
C ALA A 180 -3.25 3.10 -2.53
N ALA A 181 -3.18 2.99 -3.85
CA ALA A 181 -3.58 1.79 -4.58
C ALA A 181 -2.38 1.11 -5.26
N SER A 182 -2.44 -0.23 -5.29
CA SER A 182 -1.55 -1.08 -6.08
C SER A 182 -2.31 -2.34 -6.50
N SER A 183 -2.49 -3.37 -5.64
CA SER A 183 -3.35 -4.53 -5.92
C SER A 183 -4.86 -4.25 -5.79
N CYS A 184 -5.25 -3.05 -5.43
CA CYS A 184 -6.62 -2.61 -5.11
C CYS A 184 -7.28 -3.30 -3.89
N GLY A 185 -6.61 -4.23 -3.20
CA GLY A 185 -7.22 -4.91 -2.04
C GLY A 185 -7.66 -3.95 -0.94
N THR A 186 -6.80 -3.01 -0.56
CA THR A 186 -7.10 -2.04 0.50
C THR A 186 -8.29 -1.16 0.15
N ILE A 187 -8.23 -0.47 -0.99
CA ILE A 187 -9.32 0.43 -1.41
C ILE A 187 -10.63 -0.33 -1.63
N ARG A 188 -10.56 -1.55 -2.21
CA ARG A 188 -11.73 -2.42 -2.39
C ARG A 188 -12.38 -2.77 -1.06
N GLY A 189 -11.61 -3.21 -0.08
CA GLY A 189 -12.14 -3.54 1.25
C GLY A 189 -12.74 -2.33 1.96
N CYS A 190 -12.11 -1.16 1.84
CA CYS A 190 -12.67 0.08 2.39
C CYS A 190 -14.01 0.46 1.73
N ALA A 191 -14.09 0.40 0.40
CA ALA A 191 -15.33 0.68 -0.33
C ALA A 191 -16.43 -0.35 -0.02
N ASP A 192 -16.07 -1.64 0.05
CA ASP A 192 -17.01 -2.72 0.40
C ASP A 192 -17.57 -2.53 1.82
N TYR A 193 -16.73 -2.10 2.78
CA TYR A 193 -17.19 -1.77 4.14
C TYR A 193 -18.25 -0.66 4.14
N LEU A 194 -17.96 0.47 3.49
CA LEU A 194 -18.91 1.59 3.42
C LEU A 194 -20.23 1.15 2.78
N ARG A 195 -20.16 0.37 1.72
CA ARG A 195 -21.33 -0.17 1.02
C ARG A 195 -22.14 -1.11 1.92
N GLN A 196 -21.48 -2.05 2.60
CA GLN A 196 -22.14 -3.02 3.51
C GLN A 196 -22.82 -2.34 4.70
N LYS A 197 -22.22 -1.26 5.23
CA LYS A 197 -22.77 -0.49 6.35
C LYS A 197 -23.76 0.60 5.91
N GLY A 198 -23.96 0.80 4.60
CA GLY A 198 -24.82 1.86 4.08
C GLY A 198 -24.29 3.28 4.34
N ILE A 199 -22.98 3.44 4.56
CA ILE A 199 -22.35 4.73 4.85
C ILE A 199 -22.09 5.45 3.54
N ARG A 200 -22.73 6.62 3.35
CA ARG A 200 -22.64 7.43 2.11
C ARG A 200 -21.88 8.75 2.28
N ARG A 201 -21.63 9.16 3.53
CA ARG A 201 -20.97 10.44 3.81
C ARG A 201 -19.46 10.40 3.60
N THR A 202 -18.84 9.24 3.83
CA THR A 202 -17.39 9.08 3.74
C THR A 202 -16.97 8.98 2.28
N LYS A 203 -16.10 9.90 1.85
CA LYS A 203 -15.49 9.92 0.53
C LYS A 203 -14.13 9.20 0.56
N ILE A 204 -13.88 8.34 -0.43
CA ILE A 204 -12.60 7.65 -0.59
C ILE A 204 -11.79 8.35 -1.66
N TYR A 205 -10.63 8.88 -1.28
CA TYR A 205 -9.66 9.50 -2.18
C TYR A 205 -8.43 8.62 -2.29
N VAL A 206 -7.99 8.34 -3.52
CA VAL A 206 -6.86 7.48 -3.78
C VAL A 206 -5.66 8.27 -4.29
N ALA A 207 -4.50 8.05 -3.64
CA ALA A 207 -3.23 8.48 -4.17
C ALA A 207 -2.75 7.45 -5.20
N ASP A 208 -2.60 7.86 -6.46
CA ASP A 208 -2.11 7.01 -7.53
C ASP A 208 -0.92 7.66 -8.24
N SER A 209 0.00 6.85 -8.74
CA SER A 209 1.17 7.33 -9.48
C SER A 209 0.79 7.74 -10.89
N PRO A 210 1.36 8.82 -11.45
CA PRO A 210 1.15 9.17 -12.87
C PRO A 210 1.47 8.04 -13.85
N GLY A 211 2.42 7.15 -13.51
CA GLY A 211 2.76 5.96 -14.32
C GLY A 211 1.88 4.73 -14.05
N SER A 212 0.79 4.88 -13.30
CA SER A 212 -0.17 3.81 -13.00
C SER A 212 -1.32 3.80 -14.00
N ILE A 213 -1.81 2.58 -14.33
CA ILE A 213 -2.98 2.41 -15.20
C ILE A 213 -4.24 1.98 -14.43
N ILE A 214 -4.20 1.98 -13.11
CA ILE A 214 -5.32 1.50 -12.28
C ILE A 214 -6.56 2.37 -12.48
N PHE A 215 -6.41 3.70 -12.32
CA PHE A 215 -7.50 4.67 -12.40
C PHE A 215 -7.50 5.48 -13.70
N GLY A 216 -6.86 4.96 -14.74
CA GLY A 216 -6.67 5.65 -16.01
C GLY A 216 -5.28 6.27 -16.10
N GLY A 217 -4.85 6.63 -17.30
CA GLY A 217 -3.53 7.15 -17.56
C GLY A 217 -2.66 6.19 -18.37
N MET A 218 -1.43 6.60 -18.63
CA MET A 218 -0.47 5.84 -19.40
C MET A 218 0.53 5.14 -18.47
N ARG A 219 0.92 3.91 -18.86
CA ARG A 219 1.98 3.20 -18.15
C ARG A 219 3.28 3.98 -18.20
N GLY A 220 3.91 4.14 -17.03
CA GLY A 220 5.17 4.83 -16.89
C GLY A 220 6.06 4.25 -15.80
N PRO A 221 7.29 4.78 -15.65
CA PRO A 221 8.19 4.40 -14.57
C PRO A 221 7.59 4.78 -13.20
N ARG A 222 7.93 4.00 -12.19
CA ARG A 222 7.55 4.20 -10.80
C ARG A 222 8.70 3.74 -9.91
N LEU A 223 9.13 4.60 -9.00
CA LEU A 223 10.25 4.34 -8.09
C LEU A 223 9.75 3.89 -6.70
N VAL A 224 8.54 4.35 -6.31
CA VAL A 224 7.97 4.06 -4.98
C VAL A 224 7.18 2.76 -5.00
N PRO A 225 7.62 1.71 -4.27
CA PRO A 225 6.90 0.45 -4.19
C PRO A 225 5.53 0.60 -3.53
N GLY A 226 4.52 -0.11 -4.04
CA GLY A 226 3.17 -0.10 -3.46
C GLY A 226 2.34 1.12 -3.80
N HIS A 227 2.83 2.00 -4.69
CA HIS A 227 2.17 3.19 -5.20
C HIS A 227 1.95 3.05 -6.71
N GLY A 228 0.69 2.84 -7.11
CA GLY A 228 0.32 2.53 -8.48
C GLY A 228 0.64 1.10 -8.94
N ALA A 229 0.17 0.74 -10.14
CA ALA A 229 0.52 -0.51 -10.82
C ALA A 229 0.52 -0.36 -12.35
N GLY A 230 1.35 -1.17 -13.02
CA GLY A 230 1.42 -1.26 -14.49
C GLY A 230 0.37 -2.19 -15.10
N ILE A 231 -0.46 -2.81 -14.28
CA ILE A 231 -1.62 -3.62 -14.68
C ILE A 231 -2.84 -3.14 -13.90
N ARG A 232 -4.03 -3.34 -14.45
CA ARG A 232 -5.28 -3.15 -13.69
C ARG A 232 -5.61 -4.46 -12.97
N PRO A 233 -5.56 -4.47 -11.62
CA PRO A 233 -5.84 -5.69 -10.85
C PRO A 233 -7.28 -6.18 -11.03
N THR A 234 -7.52 -7.48 -10.92
CA THR A 234 -8.89 -8.05 -10.93
C THR A 234 -9.74 -7.55 -9.75
N LEU A 235 -9.10 -7.17 -8.65
CA LEU A 235 -9.80 -6.56 -7.50
C LEU A 235 -10.31 -5.15 -7.76
N TYR A 236 -9.85 -4.50 -8.83
CA TYR A 236 -10.40 -3.21 -9.26
C TYR A 236 -11.88 -3.35 -9.62
N GLN A 237 -12.65 -2.35 -9.26
CA GLN A 237 -14.02 -2.13 -9.72
C GLN A 237 -14.20 -0.64 -10.02
N ASP A 238 -15.12 -0.32 -10.90
CA ASP A 238 -15.56 1.05 -11.08
C ASP A 238 -16.17 1.59 -9.76
N ASN A 239 -15.97 2.86 -9.51
CA ASN A 239 -16.47 3.55 -8.30
C ASN A 239 -15.86 3.03 -6.96
N LEU A 240 -14.62 2.53 -6.97
CA LEU A 240 -13.88 2.24 -5.74
C LEU A 240 -13.44 3.49 -4.99
N ALA A 241 -13.24 4.60 -5.71
CA ALA A 241 -12.85 5.89 -5.17
C ALA A 241 -13.76 6.98 -5.71
N ASP A 242 -14.04 7.97 -4.87
CA ASP A 242 -14.72 9.20 -5.30
C ASP A 242 -13.77 10.09 -6.11
N ARG A 243 -12.47 9.97 -5.85
CA ARG A 243 -11.44 10.73 -6.58
C ARG A 243 -10.11 10.00 -6.60
N SER A 244 -9.44 10.02 -7.76
CA SER A 244 -8.03 9.66 -7.92
C SER A 244 -7.19 10.93 -8.00
N ILE A 245 -6.09 10.97 -7.23
CA ILE A 245 -5.18 12.10 -7.14
C ILE A 245 -3.80 11.61 -7.55
N HIS A 246 -3.26 12.18 -8.61
CA HIS A 246 -1.90 11.87 -9.06
C HIS A 246 -0.88 12.46 -8.11
N VAL A 247 0.00 11.59 -7.62
CA VAL A 247 1.10 11.91 -6.72
C VAL A 247 2.37 11.32 -7.30
N THR A 248 3.35 12.16 -7.59
CA THR A 248 4.62 11.75 -8.18
C THR A 248 5.49 11.01 -7.16
N ASP A 249 6.50 10.27 -7.63
CA ASP A 249 7.48 9.65 -6.74
C ASP A 249 8.22 10.71 -5.89
N PHE A 250 8.47 11.89 -6.45
CA PHE A 250 9.04 13.02 -5.73
C PHE A 250 8.11 13.54 -4.62
N ASP A 251 6.81 13.71 -4.90
CA ASP A 251 5.83 14.06 -3.87
C ASP A 251 5.86 13.03 -2.71
N CYS A 252 6.00 11.73 -3.03
CA CYS A 252 6.09 10.69 -2.01
C CYS A 252 7.32 10.88 -1.11
N VAL A 253 8.48 11.20 -1.69
CA VAL A 253 9.72 11.51 -0.95
C VAL A 253 9.50 12.72 -0.04
N MET A 254 8.97 13.81 -0.60
CA MET A 254 8.72 15.04 0.14
C MET A 254 7.71 14.84 1.28
N GLY A 255 6.64 14.07 1.04
CA GLY A 255 5.65 13.74 2.05
C GLY A 255 6.25 12.94 3.22
N CYS A 256 7.14 11.98 2.95
CA CYS A 256 7.84 11.22 3.97
C CYS A 256 8.76 12.11 4.82
N ARG A 257 9.55 12.97 4.18
CA ARG A 257 10.47 13.89 4.87
C ARG A 257 9.72 14.94 5.69
N LEU A 258 8.60 15.44 5.17
CA LEU A 258 7.76 16.38 5.90
C LEU A 258 7.11 15.74 7.14
N LEU A 259 6.58 14.52 7.02
CA LEU A 259 6.07 13.77 8.18
C LEU A 259 7.17 13.48 9.21
N LEU A 260 8.38 13.16 8.77
CA LEU A 260 9.51 12.95 9.67
C LEU A 260 9.87 14.24 10.42
N SER A 261 9.99 15.37 9.72
CA SER A 261 10.42 16.65 10.32
C SER A 261 9.37 17.28 11.24
N THR A 262 8.08 17.07 10.94
CA THR A 262 6.99 17.73 11.69
C THR A 262 6.37 16.85 12.77
N GLU A 263 6.24 15.55 12.53
CA GLU A 263 5.55 14.61 13.43
C GLU A 263 6.50 13.52 13.99
N ALA A 264 7.79 13.54 13.63
CA ALA A 264 8.76 12.48 13.93
C ALA A 264 8.30 11.09 13.45
N LEU A 265 7.52 11.04 12.38
CA LEU A 265 6.99 9.81 11.77
C LEU A 265 7.88 9.33 10.63
N LEU A 266 8.56 8.22 10.86
CA LEU A 266 9.33 7.52 9.84
C LEU A 266 8.42 6.53 9.11
N VAL A 267 7.97 6.88 7.90
CA VAL A 267 7.00 6.11 7.10
C VAL A 267 7.53 5.77 5.72
N GLY A 268 6.94 4.75 5.06
CA GLY A 268 7.31 4.40 3.68
C GLY A 268 6.70 5.32 2.64
N GLY A 269 7.21 5.24 1.40
CA GLY A 269 6.91 6.18 0.32
C GLY A 269 5.43 6.31 -0.02
N SER A 270 4.69 5.22 -0.02
CA SER A 270 3.24 5.26 -0.25
C SER A 270 2.48 6.02 0.84
N SER A 271 2.97 6.05 2.08
CA SER A 271 2.41 6.89 3.16
C SER A 271 2.66 8.37 2.89
N GLY A 272 3.87 8.73 2.44
CA GLY A 272 4.19 10.09 1.98
C GLY A 272 3.28 10.52 0.84
N GLY A 273 3.03 9.61 -0.12
CA GLY A 273 2.11 9.84 -1.23
C GLY A 273 0.67 10.09 -0.78
N VAL A 274 0.16 9.31 0.17
CA VAL A 274 -1.18 9.51 0.75
C VAL A 274 -1.28 10.86 1.47
N PHE A 275 -0.25 11.24 2.21
CA PHE A 275 -0.18 12.54 2.87
C PHE A 275 -0.19 13.70 1.86
N MET A 276 0.58 13.58 0.78
CA MET A 276 0.61 14.61 -0.28
C MET A 276 -0.68 14.66 -1.09
N ALA A 277 -1.35 13.53 -1.31
CA ALA A 277 -2.67 13.51 -1.93
C ALA A 277 -3.68 14.34 -1.12
N MET A 278 -3.71 14.17 0.20
CA MET A 278 -4.56 14.98 1.09
C MET A 278 -4.18 16.48 1.00
N ASN A 279 -2.89 16.80 1.02
CA ASN A 279 -2.44 18.20 0.92
C ASN A 279 -2.83 18.86 -0.41
N LYS A 280 -2.79 18.13 -1.53
CA LYS A 280 -3.18 18.65 -2.86
C LYS A 280 -4.65 19.07 -2.94
N VAL A 281 -5.51 18.51 -2.10
CA VAL A 281 -6.95 18.83 -2.04
C VAL A 281 -7.37 19.56 -0.76
N SER A 282 -6.41 20.06 0.02
CA SER A 282 -6.64 20.64 1.34
C SER A 282 -7.63 21.82 1.34
N ASP A 283 -7.64 22.62 0.29
CA ASP A 283 -8.53 23.79 0.16
C ASP A 283 -9.98 23.40 -0.12
N GLU A 284 -10.21 22.17 -0.60
CA GLU A 284 -11.51 21.62 -0.94
C GLU A 284 -12.15 20.85 0.22
N ILE A 285 -11.39 20.56 1.28
CA ILE A 285 -11.87 19.83 2.46
C ILE A 285 -12.67 20.78 3.35
N GLU A 286 -13.86 20.33 3.73
CA GLU A 286 -14.77 21.10 4.57
C GLU A 286 -14.14 21.36 5.96
N ARG A 287 -14.53 22.50 6.57
CA ARG A 287 -14.12 22.84 7.93
C ARG A 287 -14.59 21.75 8.90
N ASP A 288 -13.73 21.41 9.86
CA ASP A 288 -13.96 20.44 10.93
C ASP A 288 -14.15 18.98 10.46
N ALA A 289 -14.05 18.70 9.15
CA ALA A 289 -14.10 17.35 8.60
C ALA A 289 -13.01 16.45 9.20
N SER A 290 -13.30 15.17 9.33
CA SER A 290 -12.35 14.14 9.75
C SER A 290 -11.74 13.45 8.55
N CYS A 291 -10.45 13.66 8.34
CA CYS A 291 -9.66 13.06 7.27
C CYS A 291 -8.78 11.94 7.84
N VAL A 292 -8.96 10.73 7.38
CA VAL A 292 -8.15 9.58 7.78
C VAL A 292 -7.23 9.18 6.63
N MET A 293 -5.95 9.07 6.90
CA MET A 293 -4.91 8.61 5.97
C MET A 293 -4.44 7.21 6.37
N LEU A 294 -4.45 6.25 5.45
CA LEU A 294 -3.84 4.95 5.69
C LEU A 294 -2.34 5.04 5.40
N PHE A 295 -1.51 4.83 6.41
CA PHE A 295 -0.06 4.76 6.28
C PHE A 295 0.39 3.30 6.26
N PRO A 296 0.70 2.75 5.06
CA PRO A 296 0.83 1.31 4.85
C PRO A 296 2.00 0.64 5.56
N ASP A 297 3.14 1.32 5.71
CA ASP A 297 4.34 0.72 6.26
C ASP A 297 5.30 1.73 6.89
N ARG A 298 6.32 1.20 7.59
CA ARG A 298 7.35 1.97 8.26
C ARG A 298 8.51 2.29 7.32
N GLY A 299 9.26 3.35 7.66
CA GLY A 299 10.28 3.91 6.81
C GLY A 299 11.66 3.26 6.88
N GLU A 300 11.94 2.37 7.88
CA GLU A 300 13.28 1.81 8.09
C GLU A 300 13.83 1.02 6.89
N ARG A 301 12.95 0.54 6.01
CA ARG A 301 13.35 -0.17 4.79
C ARG A 301 13.67 0.75 3.61
N TYR A 302 13.53 2.04 3.80
CA TYR A 302 13.72 3.07 2.76
C TYR A 302 14.84 4.06 3.11
N LEU A 303 15.69 3.72 4.11
CA LEU A 303 16.80 4.57 4.52
C LEU A 303 17.83 4.76 3.40
N ASP A 304 18.04 3.73 2.57
CA ASP A 304 18.96 3.77 1.41
C ASP A 304 18.32 4.37 0.15
N THR A 305 17.04 4.79 0.21
CA THR A 305 16.30 5.37 -0.93
C THR A 305 15.68 6.71 -0.55
N ILE A 306 14.42 6.74 -0.13
CA ILE A 306 13.63 7.95 0.17
C ILE A 306 14.33 8.89 1.16
N PHE A 307 15.07 8.34 2.14
CA PHE A 307 15.79 9.10 3.17
C PHE A 307 17.28 9.27 2.86
N SER A 308 17.78 8.76 1.72
CA SER A 308 19.15 8.91 1.26
C SER A 308 19.26 10.12 0.31
N GLU A 309 20.09 11.11 0.66
CA GLU A 309 20.34 12.28 -0.19
C GLU A 309 20.92 11.88 -1.55
N SER A 310 21.89 10.96 -1.56
CA SER A 310 22.52 10.51 -2.80
C SER A 310 21.53 9.78 -3.74
N TRP A 311 20.60 9.01 -3.18
CA TRP A 311 19.57 8.37 -3.98
C TRP A 311 18.57 9.39 -4.53
N VAL A 312 18.17 10.35 -3.71
CA VAL A 312 17.21 11.40 -4.12
C VAL A 312 17.82 12.25 -5.22
N GLN A 313 19.08 12.70 -5.07
CA GLN A 313 19.79 13.47 -6.11
C GLN A 313 19.98 12.68 -7.42
N ALA A 314 20.23 11.37 -7.34
CA ALA A 314 20.40 10.53 -8.51
C ALA A 314 19.10 10.27 -9.30
N ASN A 315 17.93 10.42 -8.67
CA ASN A 315 16.63 10.14 -9.29
C ASN A 315 15.79 11.40 -9.57
N PHE A 316 16.13 12.55 -8.97
CA PHE A 316 15.37 13.81 -9.10
C PHE A 316 16.34 14.98 -9.27
N GLU A 317 16.47 15.49 -10.48
CA GLU A 317 17.53 16.46 -10.89
C GLU A 317 17.40 17.88 -10.30
N ASP A 318 16.24 18.28 -9.73
CA ASP A 318 15.90 19.68 -9.41
C ASP A 318 15.78 19.99 -7.90
N ILE A 319 16.52 19.30 -7.04
CA ILE A 319 16.44 19.57 -5.61
C ILE A 319 17.59 20.50 -5.19
N PRO A 320 17.29 21.73 -4.67
CA PRO A 320 18.33 22.56 -4.08
C PRO A 320 18.99 21.85 -2.89
N ALA A 321 20.32 21.82 -2.87
CA ALA A 321 21.07 21.30 -1.72
C ALA A 321 20.70 22.09 -0.45
N GLY A 322 20.47 21.37 0.68
CA GLY A 322 20.15 21.98 1.97
C GLY A 322 18.66 22.13 2.30
N THR A 323 17.79 21.34 1.67
CA THR A 323 16.33 21.35 1.91
C THR A 323 15.87 20.57 3.16
N ASP A 324 16.74 20.36 4.14
CA ASP A 324 16.44 19.55 5.33
C ASP A 324 15.61 20.26 6.41
N SER A 325 15.37 21.57 6.31
CA SER A 325 14.53 22.26 7.28
C SER A 325 13.04 22.11 6.94
N ALA A 326 12.19 21.94 7.96
CA ALA A 326 10.74 21.86 7.79
C ALA A 326 10.16 23.07 7.03
N GLU A 327 10.76 24.24 7.17
CA GLU A 327 10.36 25.48 6.46
C GLU A 327 10.71 25.42 4.96
N SER A 328 11.89 24.93 4.59
CA SER A 328 12.29 24.78 3.19
C SER A 328 11.49 23.67 2.50
N LEU A 329 11.28 22.53 3.16
CA LEU A 329 10.44 21.43 2.69
C LEU A 329 8.98 21.89 2.49
N THR A 330 8.43 22.66 3.43
CA THR A 330 7.07 23.20 3.34
C THR A 330 6.96 24.20 2.19
N SER A 331 7.94 25.09 2.00
CA SER A 331 7.94 26.10 0.94
C SER A 331 8.08 25.50 -0.46
N ILE A 332 8.90 24.46 -0.62
CA ILE A 332 9.06 23.71 -1.88
C ILE A 332 7.78 22.93 -2.19
N SER A 333 7.24 22.20 -1.21
CA SER A 333 5.98 21.46 -1.34
C SER A 333 4.83 22.37 -1.78
N LEU A 334 4.68 23.55 -1.17
CA LEU A 334 3.63 24.51 -1.53
C LEU A 334 3.84 25.11 -2.92
N ARG A 335 5.07 25.43 -3.34
CA ARG A 335 5.37 25.96 -4.67
C ARG A 335 5.11 24.93 -5.77
N GLN A 336 5.51 23.67 -5.56
CA GLN A 336 5.30 22.59 -6.53
C GLN A 336 3.84 22.16 -6.63
N VAL A 337 3.09 22.15 -5.53
CA VAL A 337 1.63 21.94 -5.55
C VAL A 337 0.93 23.02 -6.38
N GLN A 338 1.45 24.26 -6.39
CA GLN A 338 0.92 25.35 -7.22
C GLN A 338 1.32 25.23 -8.70
N GLN A 339 2.51 24.69 -9.03
CA GLN A 339 3.00 24.56 -10.40
C GLN A 339 2.44 23.34 -11.15
N HIS A 340 2.07 22.26 -10.44
CA HIS A 340 1.52 21.02 -11.02
C HIS A 340 0.02 20.88 -10.75
N ARG A 341 -0.74 21.96 -10.99
CA ARG A 341 -2.22 21.86 -11.12
C ARG A 341 -2.53 21.23 -12.47
N ASP A 342 -2.39 19.90 -12.57
CA ASP A 342 -2.90 19.17 -13.73
C ASP A 342 -4.41 19.33 -13.85
N PRO A 343 -4.95 19.44 -15.08
CA PRO A 343 -6.39 19.56 -15.29
C PRO A 343 -7.07 18.30 -14.74
N ILE A 344 -8.03 18.52 -13.87
CA ILE A 344 -8.87 17.53 -13.20
C ILE A 344 -9.49 16.62 -14.26
N ILE A 345 -9.12 15.36 -14.31
CA ILE A 345 -9.91 14.34 -15.01
C ILE A 345 -11.09 14.01 -14.10
N ASN A 346 -12.18 14.73 -14.30
CA ASN A 346 -13.48 14.40 -13.72
C ASN A 346 -14.00 13.11 -14.37
N LEU A 347 -13.84 11.98 -13.70
CA LEU A 347 -14.62 10.78 -14.00
C LEU A 347 -16.01 10.90 -13.36
N VAL A 348 -16.80 11.84 -13.84
CA VAL A 348 -18.26 11.77 -13.71
C VAL A 348 -18.79 11.45 -15.09
N GLY A 349 -19.04 10.18 -15.35
CA GLY A 349 -19.84 9.75 -16.48
C GLY A 349 -21.25 10.26 -16.33
N SER A 350 -21.62 11.21 -17.16
CA SER A 350 -23.03 11.53 -17.45
C SER A 350 -23.59 10.46 -18.38
N SER A 351 -24.64 9.86 -17.96
CA SER A 351 -25.79 9.20 -18.55
C SER A 351 -26.01 7.77 -18.11
#